data_a0a598fe752686eb9fbcd165180e9060
#
_entry.id   a0a598fe752686eb9fbcd165180e9060
#
_cell.length_a   1.000
_cell.length_b   1.000
_cell.length_c   1.000
_cell.angle_alpha   90.00
_cell.angle_beta   90.00
_cell.angle_gamma   90.00
#
_symmetry.space_group_name_H-M   'P 1'
#
loop_
_entity.id
_entity.type
_entity.pdbx_description
1 polymer ?
#
loop_
_entity_poly.entity_id
_entity_poly.type
_entity_poly.pdbx_seq_one_letter_code
_entity_poly.pdbx_strand_id
1 'polypeptide(L)'
;MGNRIVLWGLATVVVACAVAAGAFVWFRGFSPDRDEFPIRGIDVSHHQGVIDWRRVAADDVAFAIIKATEGGTHVDSRFATNLREARAAGLAVGAYHFFTFCRPGADQARNFIAVVPRGEPLLPPVVDIEFGGNCPQRPSPEQLNTELAAFLGPVETAFGKQAIFYLTDEAADAYSSTIIARQRWLRSLARKPSENDWIYWQYHNMGRVDGIAGDVDLNVLKGGRERLAELFKAPESTSPQTPPSP
;
A
#
# COMPACT_ATOMS: atom_id res chain seq x y z
N MET A 1 55.25 13.70 -6.37
CA MET A 1 53.93 13.56 -7.07
C MET A 1 52.95 12.64 -6.32
N GLY A 2 53.38 11.56 -5.65
CA GLY A 2 52.50 10.61 -4.97
C GLY A 2 51.60 11.19 -3.86
N ASN A 3 52.15 12.06 -2.97
CA ASN A 3 51.34 12.61 -1.86
C ASN A 3 50.18 13.50 -2.31
N ARG A 4 50.31 14.23 -3.43
CA ARG A 4 49.21 15.08 -3.93
C ARG A 4 48.06 14.24 -4.52
N ILE A 5 48.36 13.11 -5.19
CA ILE A 5 47.37 12.20 -5.72
C ILE A 5 46.58 11.53 -4.58
N VAL A 6 47.27 11.13 -3.53
CA VAL A 6 46.63 10.56 -2.33
C VAL A 6 45.71 11.57 -1.63
N LEU A 7 46.15 12.82 -1.49
CA LEU A 7 45.37 13.90 -0.89
C LEU A 7 44.11 14.21 -1.69
N TRP A 8 44.21 14.27 -3.04
CA TRP A 8 43.05 14.47 -3.92
C TRP A 8 42.07 13.27 -3.85
N GLY A 9 42.60 12.02 -3.80
CA GLY A 9 41.78 10.86 -3.62
C GLY A 9 40.98 10.84 -2.31
N LEU A 10 41.66 11.21 -1.19
CA LEU A 10 41.00 11.33 0.11
C LEU A 10 39.93 12.44 0.12
N ALA A 11 40.24 13.60 -0.46
CA ALA A 11 39.29 14.71 -0.55
C ALA A 11 38.05 14.31 -1.35
N THR A 12 38.20 13.61 -2.46
CA THR A 12 37.06 13.10 -3.28
C THR A 12 36.18 12.13 -2.50
N VAL A 13 36.76 11.21 -1.75
CA VAL A 13 36.03 10.26 -0.91
C VAL A 13 35.26 10.99 0.19
N VAL A 14 35.87 11.95 0.87
CA VAL A 14 35.22 12.75 1.92
C VAL A 14 34.03 13.52 1.36
N VAL A 15 34.20 14.18 0.20
CA VAL A 15 33.10 14.91 -0.47
C VAL A 15 31.97 13.93 -0.87
N ALA A 16 32.31 12.78 -1.45
CA ALA A 16 31.30 11.77 -1.82
C ALA A 16 30.52 11.26 -0.61
N CYS A 17 31.20 10.98 0.51
CA CYS A 17 30.55 10.58 1.77
C CYS A 17 29.63 11.70 2.32
N ALA A 18 30.09 12.95 2.29
CA ALA A 18 29.30 14.09 2.75
C ALA A 18 28.02 14.27 1.89
N VAL A 19 28.15 14.16 0.57
CA VAL A 19 27.00 14.23 -0.36
C VAL A 19 26.04 13.07 -0.10
N ALA A 20 26.53 11.84 0.04
CA ALA A 20 25.70 10.67 0.34
C ALA A 20 24.96 10.82 1.69
N ALA A 21 25.66 11.29 2.73
CA ALA A 21 25.06 11.55 4.03
C ALA A 21 24.00 12.67 3.95
N GLY A 22 24.28 13.75 3.22
CA GLY A 22 23.31 14.83 2.99
C GLY A 22 22.06 14.33 2.24
N ALA A 23 22.24 13.54 1.19
CA ALA A 23 21.14 12.93 0.45
C ALA A 23 20.31 11.98 1.32
N PHE A 24 20.97 11.19 2.16
CA PHE A 24 20.30 10.28 3.10
C PHE A 24 19.47 11.04 4.14
N VAL A 25 20.04 12.11 4.74
CA VAL A 25 19.33 12.96 5.70
C VAL A 25 18.14 13.65 5.03
N TRP A 26 18.33 14.17 3.82
CA TRP A 26 17.24 14.75 3.04
C TRP A 26 16.13 13.74 2.76
N PHE A 27 16.48 12.55 2.29
CA PHE A 27 15.52 11.46 2.04
C PHE A 27 14.75 11.10 3.30
N ARG A 28 15.45 10.92 4.42
CA ARG A 28 14.82 10.58 5.72
C ARG A 28 13.85 11.66 6.23
N GLY A 29 14.10 12.90 5.88
CA GLY A 29 13.25 14.05 6.25
C GLY A 29 12.17 14.38 5.20
N PHE A 30 12.14 13.69 4.05
CA PHE A 30 11.18 14.00 3.01
C PHE A 30 9.75 13.76 3.46
N SER A 31 8.91 14.77 3.24
CA SER A 31 7.46 14.68 3.48
C SER A 31 6.74 15.54 2.45
N PRO A 32 5.68 15.03 1.80
CA PRO A 32 4.83 15.84 0.94
C PRO A 32 4.23 17.03 1.67
N ASP A 33 3.89 18.06 0.91
CA ASP A 33 3.25 19.27 1.43
C ASP A 33 1.93 18.91 2.13
N ARG A 34 1.71 19.45 3.34
CA ARG A 34 0.53 19.15 4.16
C ARG A 34 -0.72 19.88 3.70
N ASP A 35 -0.58 21.02 3.05
CA ASP A 35 -1.72 21.76 2.51
C ASP A 35 -2.27 21.03 1.27
N GLU A 36 -1.38 20.42 0.47
CA GLU A 36 -1.78 19.61 -0.67
C GLU A 36 -2.26 18.20 -0.27
N PHE A 37 -1.59 17.57 0.71
CA PHE A 37 -1.86 16.20 1.15
C PHE A 37 -2.08 16.13 2.67
N PRO A 38 -3.23 16.61 3.17
CA PRO A 38 -3.48 16.67 4.60
C PRO A 38 -3.75 15.30 5.25
N ILE A 39 -4.06 14.26 4.47
CA ILE A 39 -4.40 12.94 4.97
C ILE A 39 -3.21 12.00 4.85
N ARG A 40 -2.64 11.67 6.00
CA ARG A 40 -1.49 10.78 6.16
C ARG A 40 -1.95 9.37 6.51
N GLY A 41 -1.20 8.39 6.07
CA GLY A 41 -1.43 6.99 6.38
C GLY A 41 -0.14 6.19 6.37
N ILE A 42 -0.28 4.95 6.77
CA ILE A 42 0.80 3.96 6.77
C ILE A 42 0.32 2.67 6.13
N ASP A 43 1.26 1.88 5.65
CA ASP A 43 0.99 0.47 5.40
C ASP A 43 1.94 -0.40 6.22
N VAL A 44 1.42 -1.54 6.68
CA VAL A 44 2.10 -2.40 7.64
C VAL A 44 1.81 -3.88 7.39
N SER A 45 2.71 -4.72 7.88
CA SER A 45 2.57 -6.17 7.93
C SER A 45 3.08 -6.69 9.27
N HIS A 46 3.28 -8.00 9.39
CA HIS A 46 3.94 -8.60 10.56
C HIS A 46 5.39 -8.09 10.76
N HIS A 47 6.02 -7.52 9.73
CA HIS A 47 7.40 -7.02 9.80
C HIS A 47 7.56 -5.85 10.80
N GLN A 48 6.54 -5.05 11.01
CA GLN A 48 6.54 -3.97 12.00
C GLN A 48 6.40 -4.48 13.45
N GLY A 49 6.18 -5.79 13.64
CA GLY A 49 6.08 -6.41 14.96
C GLY A 49 4.86 -5.95 15.76
N VAL A 50 5.06 -5.63 17.03
CA VAL A 50 4.00 -5.10 17.90
C VAL A 50 3.90 -3.60 17.71
N ILE A 51 2.69 -3.12 17.43
CA ILE A 51 2.39 -1.71 17.17
C ILE A 51 1.51 -1.17 18.30
N ASP A 52 1.87 -0.01 18.85
CA ASP A 52 0.99 0.76 19.73
C ASP A 52 0.10 1.69 18.89
N TRP A 53 -1.04 1.20 18.48
CA TRP A 53 -1.95 1.89 17.59
C TRP A 53 -2.54 3.19 18.15
N ARG A 54 -2.58 3.35 19.49
CA ARG A 54 -3.00 4.61 20.11
C ARG A 54 -1.97 5.71 19.88
N ARG A 55 -0.69 5.36 19.97
CA ARG A 55 0.39 6.30 19.68
C ARG A 55 0.45 6.62 18.18
N VAL A 56 0.26 5.60 17.34
CA VAL A 56 0.16 5.81 15.87
C VAL A 56 -0.96 6.81 15.53
N ALA A 57 -2.16 6.64 16.11
CA ALA A 57 -3.27 7.55 15.87
C ALA A 57 -3.04 8.97 16.39
N ALA A 58 -2.21 9.12 17.43
CA ALA A 58 -1.81 10.42 17.96
C ALA A 58 -0.71 11.12 17.15
N ASP A 59 0.00 10.38 16.28
CA ASP A 59 1.10 10.86 15.43
C ASP A 59 0.65 11.22 13.99
N ASP A 60 -0.53 11.86 13.88
CA ASP A 60 -1.06 12.40 12.62
C ASP A 60 -1.28 11.34 11.52
N VAL A 61 -1.57 10.10 11.91
CA VAL A 61 -1.98 9.03 11.01
C VAL A 61 -3.49 8.93 10.99
N ALA A 62 -4.11 9.04 9.80
CA ALA A 62 -5.56 8.97 9.62
C ALA A 62 -6.03 7.61 9.09
N PHE A 63 -5.17 6.89 8.37
CA PHE A 63 -5.51 5.58 7.82
C PHE A 63 -4.34 4.60 7.86
N ALA A 64 -4.68 3.31 7.86
CA ALA A 64 -3.71 2.22 7.77
C ALA A 64 -4.18 1.14 6.79
N ILE A 65 -3.30 0.71 5.88
CA ILE A 65 -3.54 -0.42 4.98
C ILE A 65 -2.67 -1.58 5.47
N ILE A 66 -3.32 -2.69 5.85
CA ILE A 66 -2.68 -3.77 6.61
C ILE A 66 -2.59 -5.03 5.74
N LYS A 67 -1.42 -5.66 5.67
CA LYS A 67 -1.25 -6.95 4.99
C LYS A 67 -2.19 -7.97 5.60
N ALA A 68 -3.06 -8.55 4.77
CA ALA A 68 -3.96 -9.61 5.20
C ALA A 68 -3.44 -10.98 4.76
N THR A 69 -3.12 -11.10 3.47
CA THR A 69 -2.79 -12.39 2.87
C THR A 69 -1.76 -12.24 1.76
N GLU A 70 -1.17 -13.38 1.39
CA GLU A 70 -0.25 -13.50 0.26
C GLU A 70 -0.49 -14.83 -0.44
N GLY A 71 -0.53 -14.82 -1.76
CA GLY A 71 -0.75 -16.02 -2.54
C GLY A 71 -2.01 -16.79 -2.11
N GLY A 72 -2.04 -18.08 -2.36
CA GLY A 72 -3.23 -18.91 -2.15
C GLY A 72 -3.51 -19.31 -0.70
N THR A 73 -2.55 -19.19 0.24
CA THR A 73 -2.67 -19.78 1.58
C THR A 73 -2.04 -19.00 2.72
N HIS A 74 -1.11 -18.09 2.44
CA HIS A 74 -0.44 -17.34 3.50
C HIS A 74 -1.37 -16.28 4.10
N VAL A 75 -1.41 -16.21 5.42
CA VAL A 75 -2.12 -15.21 6.22
C VAL A 75 -1.09 -14.47 7.05
N ASP A 76 -1.11 -13.13 7.00
CA ASP A 76 -0.23 -12.34 7.84
C ASP A 76 -0.55 -12.55 9.32
N SER A 77 0.44 -12.94 10.09
CA SER A 77 0.27 -13.35 11.50
C SER A 77 -0.20 -12.24 12.43
N ARG A 78 -0.06 -10.98 12.00
CA ARG A 78 -0.47 -9.78 12.76
C ARG A 78 -1.77 -9.16 12.25
N PHE A 79 -2.28 -9.59 11.11
CA PHE A 79 -3.42 -8.95 10.45
C PHE A 79 -4.61 -8.73 11.39
N ALA A 80 -5.12 -9.81 12.00
CA ALA A 80 -6.32 -9.72 12.84
C ALA A 80 -6.13 -8.79 14.05
N THR A 81 -4.93 -8.82 14.66
CA THR A 81 -4.58 -7.94 15.77
C THR A 81 -4.46 -6.50 15.32
N ASN A 82 -3.68 -6.24 14.28
CA ASN A 82 -3.47 -4.89 13.74
C ASN A 82 -4.78 -4.26 13.27
N LEU A 83 -5.63 -5.01 12.56
CA LEU A 83 -6.93 -4.52 12.10
C LEU A 83 -7.84 -4.10 13.26
N ARG A 84 -7.95 -4.95 14.28
CA ARG A 84 -8.76 -4.69 15.46
C ARG A 84 -8.26 -3.47 16.23
N GLU A 85 -6.96 -3.40 16.48
CA GLU A 85 -6.38 -2.36 17.32
C GLU A 85 -6.28 -1.01 16.62
N ALA A 86 -5.94 -0.97 15.34
CA ALA A 86 -5.97 0.24 14.52
C ALA A 86 -7.38 0.85 14.45
N ARG A 87 -8.39 -0.01 14.25
CA ARG A 87 -9.80 0.42 14.26
C ARG A 87 -10.21 0.95 15.64
N ALA A 88 -9.85 0.27 16.71
CA ALA A 88 -10.13 0.72 18.09
C ALA A 88 -9.43 2.05 18.42
N ALA A 89 -8.32 2.36 17.77
CA ALA A 89 -7.63 3.65 17.86
C ALA A 89 -8.27 4.74 16.99
N GLY A 90 -9.31 4.43 16.20
CA GLY A 90 -10.05 5.41 15.38
C GLY A 90 -9.51 5.63 13.98
N LEU A 91 -8.57 4.80 13.51
CA LEU A 91 -8.04 4.89 12.16
C LEU A 91 -9.02 4.32 11.12
N ALA A 92 -9.07 4.91 9.93
CA ALA A 92 -9.66 4.26 8.78
C ALA A 92 -8.74 3.12 8.33
N VAL A 93 -9.26 1.88 8.33
CA VAL A 93 -8.44 0.71 8.07
C VAL A 93 -8.82 0.04 6.74
N GLY A 94 -7.81 -0.51 6.06
CA GLY A 94 -7.95 -1.32 4.87
C GLY A 94 -7.08 -2.55 4.93
N ALA A 95 -7.25 -3.45 3.97
CA ALA A 95 -6.50 -4.68 3.85
C ALA A 95 -5.87 -4.80 2.46
N TYR A 96 -4.64 -5.32 2.40
CA TYR A 96 -4.02 -5.65 1.13
C TYR A 96 -3.67 -7.13 1.00
N HIS A 97 -3.69 -7.59 -0.23
CA HIS A 97 -3.26 -8.90 -0.65
C HIS A 97 -2.00 -8.79 -1.49
N PHE A 98 -0.92 -9.45 -1.09
CA PHE A 98 0.27 -9.58 -1.91
C PHE A 98 0.03 -10.62 -3.00
N PHE A 99 -0.10 -10.13 -4.25
CA PHE A 99 -0.47 -10.97 -5.38
C PHE A 99 0.75 -11.69 -5.95
N THR A 100 0.81 -13.00 -5.79
CA THR A 100 1.90 -13.79 -6.36
C THR A 100 1.60 -14.23 -7.80
N PHE A 101 2.60 -14.10 -8.66
CA PHE A 101 2.48 -14.50 -10.07
C PHE A 101 2.50 -16.02 -10.30
N CYS A 102 2.76 -16.82 -9.27
CA CYS A 102 2.90 -18.27 -9.34
C CYS A 102 1.67 -19.05 -8.84
N ARG A 103 0.56 -18.38 -8.56
CA ARG A 103 -0.67 -19.00 -8.06
C ARG A 103 -1.89 -18.48 -8.80
N PRO A 104 -2.90 -19.34 -9.02
CA PRO A 104 -4.14 -18.90 -9.64
C PRO A 104 -4.80 -17.75 -8.87
N GLY A 105 -5.28 -16.73 -9.58
CA GLY A 105 -5.96 -15.58 -8.97
C GLY A 105 -7.20 -15.97 -8.18
N ALA A 106 -7.94 -16.99 -8.62
CA ALA A 106 -9.11 -17.51 -7.90
C ALA A 106 -8.74 -18.10 -6.52
N ASP A 107 -7.59 -18.76 -6.39
CA ASP A 107 -7.12 -19.29 -5.09
C ASP A 107 -6.74 -18.15 -4.15
N GLN A 108 -6.09 -17.13 -4.68
CA GLN A 108 -5.71 -15.92 -3.96
C GLN A 108 -6.94 -15.14 -3.50
N ALA A 109 -7.96 -15.01 -4.34
CA ALA A 109 -9.25 -14.42 -3.98
C ALA A 109 -9.92 -15.16 -2.80
N ARG A 110 -9.95 -16.49 -2.85
CA ARG A 110 -10.52 -17.30 -1.76
C ARG A 110 -9.77 -17.06 -0.44
N ASN A 111 -8.44 -17.02 -0.49
CA ASN A 111 -7.63 -16.74 0.68
C ASN A 111 -7.96 -15.37 1.29
N PHE A 112 -7.98 -14.32 0.47
CA PHE A 112 -8.28 -12.95 0.93
C PHE A 112 -9.70 -12.83 1.51
N ILE A 113 -10.71 -13.36 0.83
CA ILE A 113 -12.12 -13.31 1.26
C ILE A 113 -12.34 -14.10 2.56
N ALA A 114 -11.61 -15.19 2.78
CA ALA A 114 -11.71 -15.98 3.99
C ALA A 114 -11.14 -15.27 5.23
N VAL A 115 -10.18 -14.38 5.05
CA VAL A 115 -9.41 -13.74 6.13
C VAL A 115 -9.95 -12.36 6.49
N VAL A 116 -10.31 -11.54 5.48
CA VAL A 116 -10.72 -10.16 5.70
C VAL A 116 -12.20 -10.10 6.10
N PRO A 117 -12.55 -9.43 7.22
CA PRO A 117 -13.93 -9.33 7.67
C PRO A 117 -14.80 -8.54 6.67
N ARG A 118 -16.06 -8.94 6.53
CA ARG A 118 -17.06 -8.32 5.64
C ARG A 118 -18.18 -7.70 6.45
N GLY A 119 -18.88 -6.74 5.84
CA GLY A 119 -20.03 -6.08 6.48
C GLY A 119 -19.66 -4.97 7.47
N GLU A 120 -18.39 -4.69 7.62
CA GLU A 120 -17.86 -3.59 8.42
C GLU A 120 -17.22 -2.52 7.53
N PRO A 121 -17.16 -1.25 7.96
CA PRO A 121 -16.45 -0.22 7.23
C PRO A 121 -14.97 -0.58 7.06
N LEU A 122 -14.53 -0.64 5.80
CA LEU A 122 -13.14 -0.84 5.40
C LEU A 122 -12.84 0.04 4.19
N LEU A 123 -11.60 0.49 4.06
CA LEU A 123 -11.10 1.04 2.80
C LEU A 123 -11.21 -0.02 1.70
N PRO A 124 -11.24 0.37 0.41
CA PRO A 124 -11.27 -0.59 -0.69
C PRO A 124 -10.19 -1.67 -0.56
N PRO A 125 -10.46 -2.91 -1.00
CA PRO A 125 -9.44 -3.96 -1.07
C PRO A 125 -8.25 -3.49 -1.89
N VAL A 126 -7.04 -3.83 -1.48
CA VAL A 126 -5.83 -3.51 -2.24
C VAL A 126 -5.20 -4.80 -2.76
N VAL A 127 -4.81 -4.79 -4.02
CA VAL A 127 -3.99 -5.82 -4.68
C VAL A 127 -2.60 -5.26 -4.88
N ASP A 128 -1.64 -5.84 -4.20
CA ASP A 128 -0.24 -5.46 -4.24
C ASP A 128 0.46 -6.25 -5.35
N ILE A 129 0.88 -5.54 -6.40
CA ILE A 129 1.49 -6.07 -7.62
C ILE A 129 2.91 -5.54 -7.69
N GLU A 130 3.86 -6.34 -7.28
CA GLU A 130 5.27 -5.98 -7.30
C GLU A 130 6.17 -7.18 -7.64
N PHE A 131 7.41 -6.89 -8.05
CA PHE A 131 8.38 -7.92 -8.38
C PHE A 131 9.23 -8.32 -7.18
N GLY A 132 9.47 -7.40 -6.25
CA GLY A 132 10.21 -7.66 -5.02
C GLY A 132 9.50 -8.68 -4.13
N GLY A 133 10.22 -9.69 -3.63
CA GLY A 133 9.62 -10.73 -2.79
C GLY A 133 8.69 -11.71 -3.51
N ASN A 134 8.37 -11.46 -4.78
CA ASN A 134 7.51 -12.33 -5.58
C ASN A 134 8.29 -13.51 -6.18
N CYS A 135 7.59 -14.51 -6.68
CA CYS A 135 8.20 -15.60 -7.41
C CYS A 135 8.89 -15.08 -8.70
N PRO A 136 9.86 -15.84 -9.27
CA PRO A 136 10.66 -15.35 -10.40
C PRO A 136 9.89 -15.23 -11.71
N GLN A 137 8.67 -15.73 -11.80
CA GLN A 137 7.84 -15.64 -13.01
C GLN A 137 7.46 -14.19 -13.30
N ARG A 138 7.43 -13.89 -14.58
CA ARG A 138 7.00 -12.57 -15.10
C ARG A 138 5.94 -12.84 -16.18
N PRO A 139 4.65 -12.88 -15.80
CA PRO A 139 3.56 -13.15 -16.73
C PRO A 139 3.49 -12.06 -17.79
N SER A 140 3.01 -12.41 -18.97
CA SER A 140 2.61 -11.39 -19.94
C SER A 140 1.44 -10.56 -19.40
N PRO A 141 1.21 -9.36 -19.92
CA PRO A 141 0.05 -8.56 -19.51
C PRO A 141 -1.29 -9.29 -19.63
N GLU A 142 -1.46 -10.11 -20.68
CA GLU A 142 -2.68 -10.89 -20.89
C GLU A 142 -2.84 -12.00 -19.84
N GLN A 143 -1.76 -12.68 -19.49
CA GLN A 143 -1.74 -13.70 -18.45
C GLN A 143 -2.04 -13.08 -17.08
N LEU A 144 -1.40 -11.94 -16.77
CA LEU A 144 -1.65 -11.21 -15.54
C LEU A 144 -3.11 -10.75 -15.45
N ASN A 145 -3.66 -10.19 -16.52
CA ASN A 145 -5.06 -9.76 -16.58
C ASN A 145 -6.05 -10.90 -16.35
N THR A 146 -5.76 -12.09 -16.88
CA THR A 146 -6.58 -13.29 -16.65
C THR A 146 -6.62 -13.64 -15.17
N GLU A 147 -5.48 -13.68 -14.51
CA GLU A 147 -5.39 -14.03 -13.10
C GLU A 147 -5.94 -12.90 -12.20
N LEU A 148 -5.70 -11.63 -12.56
CA LEU A 148 -6.29 -10.49 -11.86
C LEU A 148 -7.82 -10.48 -12.01
N ALA A 149 -8.39 -10.78 -13.17
CA ALA A 149 -9.85 -10.88 -13.34
C ALA A 149 -10.44 -11.99 -12.45
N ALA A 150 -9.76 -13.13 -12.36
CA ALA A 150 -10.17 -14.25 -11.50
C ALA A 150 -10.09 -13.90 -9.99
N PHE A 151 -9.22 -12.96 -9.61
CA PHE A 151 -9.15 -12.41 -8.24
C PHE A 151 -10.19 -11.32 -8.00
N LEU A 152 -10.27 -10.33 -8.90
CA LEU A 152 -11.05 -9.12 -8.69
C LEU A 152 -12.56 -9.39 -8.63
N GLY A 153 -13.10 -10.21 -9.53
CA GLY A 153 -14.53 -10.47 -9.59
C GLY A 153 -15.11 -10.94 -8.24
N PRO A 154 -14.60 -12.04 -7.66
CA PRO A 154 -15.05 -12.49 -6.35
C PRO A 154 -14.80 -11.50 -5.21
N VAL A 155 -13.62 -10.86 -5.19
CA VAL A 155 -13.24 -9.92 -4.11
C VAL A 155 -14.11 -8.67 -4.16
N GLU A 156 -14.25 -8.01 -5.30
CA GLU A 156 -15.08 -6.82 -5.44
C GLU A 156 -16.57 -7.09 -5.14
N THR A 157 -17.06 -8.27 -5.52
CA THR A 157 -18.42 -8.72 -5.15
C THR A 157 -18.54 -8.89 -3.62
N ALA A 158 -17.54 -9.53 -2.99
CA ALA A 158 -17.61 -9.83 -1.56
C ALA A 158 -17.53 -8.57 -0.68
N PHE A 159 -16.80 -7.54 -1.13
CA PHE A 159 -16.61 -6.29 -0.37
C PHE A 159 -17.47 -5.12 -0.87
N GLY A 160 -18.16 -5.26 -2.01
CA GLY A 160 -18.98 -4.21 -2.60
C GLY A 160 -18.21 -2.95 -3.01
N LYS A 161 -16.92 -3.09 -3.27
CA LYS A 161 -16.00 -2.00 -3.63
C LYS A 161 -15.02 -2.47 -4.70
N GLN A 162 -14.70 -1.57 -5.63
CA GLN A 162 -13.60 -1.82 -6.56
C GLN A 162 -12.27 -1.86 -5.82
N ALA A 163 -11.42 -2.80 -6.18
CA ALA A 163 -10.06 -2.90 -5.64
C ALA A 163 -9.17 -1.76 -6.15
N ILE A 164 -8.12 -1.47 -5.39
CA ILE A 164 -7.05 -0.53 -5.75
C ILE A 164 -5.80 -1.35 -6.04
N PHE A 165 -5.07 -1.01 -7.09
CA PHE A 165 -3.79 -1.63 -7.38
C PHE A 165 -2.64 -0.84 -6.76
N TYR A 166 -1.89 -1.47 -5.85
CA TYR A 166 -0.58 -0.99 -5.48
C TYR A 166 0.44 -1.45 -6.52
N LEU A 167 1.26 -0.51 -6.99
CA LEU A 167 2.29 -0.74 -7.99
C LEU A 167 3.60 -0.09 -7.54
N THR A 168 4.68 -0.86 -7.58
CA THR A 168 6.04 -0.31 -7.56
C THR A 168 6.37 0.33 -8.91
N ASP A 169 7.40 1.20 -8.96
CA ASP A 169 7.84 1.82 -10.23
C ASP A 169 8.07 0.76 -11.32
N GLU A 170 8.75 -0.34 -10.99
CA GLU A 170 9.03 -1.43 -11.93
C GLU A 170 7.76 -2.13 -12.44
N ALA A 171 6.80 -2.38 -11.56
CA ALA A 171 5.53 -3.00 -11.93
C ALA A 171 4.64 -2.02 -12.73
N ALA A 172 4.68 -0.74 -12.39
CA ALA A 172 4.00 0.31 -13.13
C ALA A 172 4.55 0.42 -14.57
N ASP A 173 5.86 0.44 -14.73
CA ASP A 173 6.51 0.47 -16.03
C ASP A 173 6.14 -0.75 -16.91
N ALA A 174 6.06 -1.93 -16.28
CA ALA A 174 5.77 -3.17 -16.99
C ALA A 174 4.29 -3.35 -17.36
N TYR A 175 3.36 -2.89 -16.52
CA TYR A 175 1.96 -3.31 -16.60
C TYR A 175 0.94 -2.17 -16.64
N SER A 176 1.25 -0.96 -16.15
CA SER A 176 0.23 0.09 -15.91
C SER A 176 -0.59 0.49 -17.13
N SER A 177 -0.03 0.38 -18.33
CA SER A 177 -0.72 0.71 -19.58
C SER A 177 -1.59 -0.43 -20.14
N THR A 178 -1.46 -1.63 -19.58
CA THR A 178 -2.04 -2.87 -20.16
C THR A 178 -2.92 -3.64 -19.20
N ILE A 179 -2.78 -3.45 -17.87
CA ILE A 179 -3.63 -4.13 -16.88
C ILE A 179 -5.02 -3.52 -16.81
N ILE A 180 -5.97 -4.32 -16.30
CA ILE A 180 -7.35 -3.91 -16.03
C ILE A 180 -7.36 -2.57 -15.27
N ALA A 181 -8.14 -1.60 -15.78
CA ALA A 181 -8.19 -0.26 -15.20
C ALA A 181 -8.79 -0.30 -13.77
N ARG A 182 -8.02 0.17 -12.81
CA ARG A 182 -8.41 0.39 -11.41
C ARG A 182 -7.72 1.65 -10.90
N GLN A 183 -8.23 2.22 -9.81
CA GLN A 183 -7.52 3.28 -9.08
C GLN A 183 -6.18 2.73 -8.60
N ARG A 184 -5.18 3.60 -8.51
CA ARG A 184 -3.80 3.20 -8.22
C ARG A 184 -3.32 3.75 -6.88
N TRP A 185 -2.53 2.96 -6.22
CA TRP A 185 -1.64 3.35 -5.14
C TRP A 185 -0.22 3.19 -5.67
N LEU A 186 0.47 4.29 -5.87
CA LEU A 186 1.79 4.29 -6.50
C LEU A 186 2.89 4.45 -5.45
N ARG A 187 3.91 3.59 -5.54
CA ARG A 187 5.15 3.80 -4.83
C ARG A 187 6.07 4.69 -5.65
N SER A 188 6.31 5.89 -5.17
CA SER A 188 7.25 6.84 -5.79
C SER A 188 8.01 7.58 -4.69
N LEU A 189 9.18 7.04 -4.31
CA LEU A 189 9.91 7.50 -3.13
C LEU A 189 10.48 8.90 -3.33
N ALA A 190 10.19 9.77 -2.37
CA ALA A 190 10.63 11.17 -2.31
C ALA A 190 10.33 11.99 -3.58
N ARG A 191 9.38 11.57 -4.38
CA ARG A 191 8.96 12.25 -5.61
C ARG A 191 7.46 12.03 -5.84
N LYS A 192 6.71 13.12 -6.07
CA LYS A 192 5.29 13.05 -6.43
C LYS A 192 5.13 12.29 -7.75
N PRO A 193 4.19 11.30 -7.84
CA PRO A 193 3.89 10.62 -9.09
C PRO A 193 3.48 11.62 -10.18
N SER A 194 3.95 11.39 -11.40
CA SER A 194 3.61 12.23 -12.57
C SER A 194 2.23 11.92 -13.14
N GLU A 195 1.74 10.70 -12.95
CA GLU A 195 0.40 10.27 -13.34
C GLU A 195 -0.64 10.98 -12.47
N ASN A 196 -1.87 11.14 -13.01
CA ASN A 196 -2.96 11.81 -12.30
C ASN A 196 -4.03 10.86 -11.77
N ASP A 197 -3.98 9.58 -12.11
CA ASP A 197 -4.99 8.55 -11.82
C ASP A 197 -4.74 7.73 -10.54
N TRP A 198 -3.87 8.22 -9.67
CA TRP A 198 -3.62 7.59 -8.37
C TRP A 198 -4.49 8.19 -7.25
N ILE A 199 -4.71 7.38 -6.23
CA ILE A 199 -5.47 7.73 -5.03
C ILE A 199 -4.59 7.74 -3.78
N TYR A 200 -3.66 6.78 -3.67
CA TYR A 200 -2.65 6.76 -2.62
C TYR A 200 -1.26 6.89 -3.24
N TRP A 201 -0.39 7.56 -2.52
CA TRP A 201 1.02 7.68 -2.85
C TRP A 201 1.87 7.26 -1.65
N GLN A 202 2.62 6.14 -1.80
CA GLN A 202 3.65 5.74 -0.87
C GLN A 202 4.92 6.53 -1.21
N TYR A 203 5.21 7.50 -0.37
CA TYR A 203 6.29 8.46 -0.63
C TYR A 203 7.57 8.14 0.12
N HIS A 204 7.52 7.24 1.11
CA HIS A 204 8.65 6.90 1.96
C HIS A 204 8.54 5.46 2.46
N ASN A 205 9.66 4.73 2.48
CA ASN A 205 9.74 3.35 2.97
C ASN A 205 10.70 3.18 4.17
N MET A 206 11.19 4.27 4.74
CA MET A 206 12.03 4.32 5.93
C MET A 206 11.52 5.37 6.91
N GLY A 207 10.21 5.59 6.95
CA GLY A 207 9.56 6.56 7.81
C GLY A 207 9.61 6.16 9.29
N ARG A 208 9.28 7.11 10.15
CA ARG A 208 9.10 6.89 11.59
C ARG A 208 7.74 7.39 12.01
N VAL A 209 7.05 6.58 12.79
CA VAL A 209 5.76 6.89 13.40
C VAL A 209 5.80 6.45 14.85
N ASP A 210 5.32 7.29 15.73
CA ASP A 210 5.21 6.96 17.15
C ASP A 210 4.34 5.71 17.34
N GLY A 211 4.82 4.77 18.16
CA GLY A 211 4.14 3.49 18.37
C GLY A 211 4.63 2.35 17.49
N ILE A 212 5.53 2.61 16.53
CA ILE A 212 6.14 1.59 15.68
C ILE A 212 7.65 1.54 15.93
N ALA A 213 8.16 0.36 16.26
CA ALA A 213 9.60 0.16 16.43
C ALA A 213 10.24 -0.11 15.05
N GLY A 214 11.01 0.84 14.53
CA GLY A 214 11.68 0.67 13.25
C GLY A 214 11.07 1.49 12.11
N ASP A 215 11.43 1.11 10.89
CA ASP A 215 10.97 1.80 9.70
C ASP A 215 9.56 1.35 9.31
N VAL A 216 8.77 2.28 8.77
CA VAL A 216 7.42 2.05 8.28
C VAL A 216 7.19 2.81 6.97
N ASP A 217 6.35 2.26 6.12
CA ASP A 217 5.93 2.87 4.88
C ASP A 217 4.94 4.00 5.13
N LEU A 218 5.26 5.20 4.59
CA LEU A 218 4.44 6.39 4.75
C LEU A 218 3.69 6.73 3.46
N ASN A 219 2.42 7.04 3.64
CA ASN A 219 1.49 7.28 2.55
C ASN A 219 0.74 8.59 2.71
N VAL A 220 0.26 9.11 1.58
CA VAL A 220 -0.76 10.16 1.55
C VAL A 220 -1.94 9.74 0.70
N LEU A 221 -3.11 10.25 1.05
CA LEU A 221 -4.32 10.15 0.25
C LEU A 221 -4.52 11.45 -0.55
N LYS A 222 -4.84 11.32 -1.82
CA LYS A 222 -5.28 12.43 -2.68
C LYS A 222 -6.75 12.75 -2.43
N GLY A 223 -7.07 14.01 -2.11
CA GLY A 223 -8.46 14.49 -2.02
C GLY A 223 -9.06 14.72 -0.64
N GLY A 224 -8.24 14.76 0.43
CA GLY A 224 -8.68 15.26 1.74
C GLY A 224 -9.58 14.32 2.56
N ARG A 225 -10.17 14.87 3.65
CA ARG A 225 -10.99 14.10 4.62
C ARG A 225 -12.28 13.55 4.03
N GLU A 226 -12.92 14.29 3.14
CA GLU A 226 -14.17 13.86 2.49
C GLU A 226 -13.93 12.62 1.65
N ARG A 227 -12.80 12.59 0.92
CA ARG A 227 -12.42 11.43 0.13
C ARG A 227 -12.12 10.21 1.00
N LEU A 228 -11.43 10.39 2.13
CA LEU A 228 -11.21 9.30 3.09
C LEU A 228 -12.54 8.75 3.62
N ALA A 229 -13.45 9.62 4.01
CA ALA A 229 -14.76 9.22 4.52
C ALA A 229 -15.59 8.48 3.45
N GLU A 230 -15.56 8.92 2.19
CA GLU A 230 -16.21 8.26 1.07
C GLU A 230 -15.67 6.84 0.87
N LEU A 231 -14.36 6.67 0.84
CA LEU A 231 -13.72 5.38 0.68
C LEU A 231 -14.00 4.42 1.84
N PHE A 232 -14.15 4.96 3.04
CA PHE A 232 -14.35 4.17 4.27
C PHE A 232 -15.81 3.81 4.55
N LYS A 233 -16.79 4.37 3.81
CA LYS A 233 -18.20 4.00 3.97
C LYS A 233 -18.38 2.48 3.81
N ALA A 234 -19.32 1.92 4.58
CA ALA A 234 -19.78 0.57 4.32
C ALA A 234 -20.39 0.49 2.90
N PRO A 235 -20.30 -0.68 2.23
CA PRO A 235 -21.02 -0.87 0.97
C PRO A 235 -22.52 -0.60 1.20
N GLU A 236 -23.16 0.07 0.25
CA GLU A 236 -24.62 0.24 0.31
C GLU A 236 -25.23 -1.16 0.28
N SER A 237 -26.07 -1.47 1.28
CA SER A 237 -26.85 -2.70 1.27
C SER A 237 -27.80 -2.64 0.08
N THR A 238 -27.52 -3.39 -0.95
CA THR A 238 -28.54 -3.69 -1.97
C THR A 238 -29.65 -4.46 -1.28
N SER A 239 -30.64 -3.74 -0.75
CA SER A 239 -31.90 -4.36 -0.31
C SER A 239 -32.45 -5.13 -1.51
N PRO A 240 -32.86 -6.40 -1.35
CA PRO A 240 -33.53 -7.11 -2.41
C PRO A 240 -34.74 -6.27 -2.83
N GLN A 241 -34.82 -5.86 -4.09
CA GLN A 241 -36.03 -5.24 -4.62
C GLN A 241 -37.13 -6.31 -4.48
N THR A 242 -38.10 -6.04 -3.62
CA THR A 242 -39.31 -6.85 -3.51
C THR A 242 -39.95 -6.81 -4.90
N PRO A 243 -40.19 -7.97 -5.55
CA PRO A 243 -40.87 -7.97 -6.83
C PRO A 243 -42.24 -7.32 -6.65
N PRO A 244 -42.73 -6.55 -7.64
CA PRO A 244 -44.06 -5.97 -7.57
C PRO A 244 -45.08 -7.11 -7.40
N SER A 245 -45.96 -6.96 -6.42
CA SER A 245 -47.07 -7.91 -6.19
C SER A 245 -47.96 -7.96 -7.44
N PRO A 246 -48.48 -9.15 -7.79
CA PRO A 246 -49.30 -9.38 -8.98
C PRO A 246 -50.62 -8.64 -8.96
#